data_a951d899743f624f824ca20d03ce64ec
#
_entry.id   a951d899743f624f824ca20d03ce64ec
#
_cell.length_a   1.000
_cell.length_b   1.000
_cell.length_c   1.000
_cell.angle_alpha   90.00
_cell.angle_beta   90.00
_cell.angle_gamma   90.00
#
_symmetry.space_group_name_H-M   'P 1'
#
loop_
_entity.id
_entity.type
_entity.pdbx_description
1 polymer ?
#
loop_
_entity_poly.entity_id
_entity_poly.type
_entity_poly.pdbx_seq_one_letter_code
_entity_poly.pdbx_strand_id
1 'polypeptide(L)'
;MQPAVDNQQLGSQLLKLGIHRNKRRIWLDSPAHLRAAGFLPGLRYRAEYLPGIGLIALHIDPVHGTNKVSKKSKGWESLPVIDINNKRIASVFSDDVSQIDVTYYLNSIVIKGV
;
A
#
# COMPACT_ATOMS: atom_id res chain seq x y z
N MET A 1 11.00 -10.40 -25.91
CA MET A 1 11.08 -9.98 -25.25
C MET A 1 10.58 -9.46 -24.40
N GLN A 2 10.56 -9.34 -23.94
CA GLN A 2 10.23 -8.91 -23.04
C GLN A 2 9.93 -8.05 -22.57
N PRO A 3 9.98 -7.83 -22.60
CA PRO A 3 9.88 -6.83 -21.94
C PRO A 3 9.46 -6.46 -20.86
N ALA A 4 9.44 -6.64 -20.35
CA ALA A 4 8.78 -6.27 -19.27
C ALA A 4 9.51 -5.58 -18.29
N VAL A 5 9.84 -4.73 -18.40
CA VAL A 5 10.50 -3.97 -17.67
C VAL A 5 9.89 -3.34 -16.55
N ASP A 6 8.64 -3.39 -16.47
CA ASP A 6 7.88 -2.61 -15.59
C ASP A 6 7.85 -3.10 -14.19
N ASN A 7 8.48 -4.20 -13.88
CA ASN A 7 8.51 -4.76 -12.55
C ASN A 7 9.75 -4.36 -11.78
N GLN A 8 10.40 -3.32 -12.19
CA GLN A 8 11.56 -2.86 -11.47
C GLN A 8 11.15 -2.27 -10.13
N GLN A 9 11.78 -2.76 -9.07
CA GLN A 9 11.52 -2.27 -7.72
C GLN A 9 12.05 -0.85 -7.56
N LEU A 10 11.20 0.03 -7.08
CA LEU A 10 11.53 1.44 -6.86
C LEU A 10 11.94 1.73 -5.42
N GLY A 11 11.74 0.79 -4.52
CA GLY A 11 12.10 0.94 -3.12
C GLY A 11 11.34 -0.05 -2.27
N SER A 12 11.74 -0.18 -1.02
CA SER A 12 11.06 -1.04 -0.07
C SER A 12 11.20 -0.48 1.34
N GLN A 13 10.29 -0.89 2.20
CA GLN A 13 10.29 -0.51 3.62
C GLN A 13 9.86 -1.69 4.46
N LEU A 14 10.46 -1.83 5.63
CA LEU A 14 9.97 -2.72 6.67
C LEU A 14 9.22 -1.86 7.67
N LEU A 15 7.93 -2.09 7.80
CA LEU A 15 7.07 -1.27 8.62
C LEU A 15 6.34 -2.11 9.66
N LYS A 16 5.90 -1.46 10.72
CA LYS A 16 5.06 -2.10 11.71
C LYS A 16 3.64 -2.22 11.17
N LEU A 17 3.02 -3.39 11.38
CA LEU A 17 1.61 -3.56 11.08
C LEU A 17 0.81 -3.03 12.28
N GLY A 18 0.12 -1.93 12.09
CA GLY A 18 -0.56 -1.23 13.17
C GLY A 18 -1.89 -1.84 13.56
N ILE A 19 -2.47 -1.26 14.61
CA ILE A 19 -3.82 -1.58 15.07
C ILE A 19 -4.51 -0.26 15.31
N HIS A 20 -5.75 -0.15 14.83
CA HIS A 20 -6.58 1.03 15.05
C HIS A 20 -8.01 0.57 15.34
N ARG A 21 -8.50 0.89 16.54
CA ARG A 21 -9.85 0.49 16.99
C ARG A 21 -10.10 -1.01 16.85
N ASN A 22 -9.11 -1.80 17.29
CA ASN A 22 -9.14 -3.27 17.25
C ASN A 22 -9.08 -3.87 15.84
N LYS A 23 -8.76 -3.08 14.82
CA LYS A 23 -8.56 -3.58 13.47
C LYS A 23 -7.11 -3.40 13.08
N ARG A 24 -6.60 -4.35 12.29
CA ARG A 24 -5.26 -4.22 11.73
C ARG A 24 -5.25 -3.04 10.78
N ARG A 25 -4.14 -2.30 10.78
CA ARG A 25 -4.03 -1.08 9.97
C ARG A 25 -2.73 -1.04 9.22
N ILE A 26 -2.83 -0.74 7.94
CA ILE A 26 -1.67 -0.46 7.09
C ILE A 26 -1.63 1.04 6.87
N TRP A 27 -0.53 1.67 7.25
CA TRP A 27 -0.33 3.11 7.13
C TRP A 27 0.96 3.35 6.38
N LEU A 28 0.85 3.84 5.14
CA LEU A 28 1.99 4.17 4.29
C LEU A 28 2.01 5.67 4.11
N ASP A 29 3.05 6.32 4.60
CA ASP A 29 3.14 7.77 4.55
C ASP A 29 4.51 8.29 4.15
N SER A 30 5.29 7.51 3.42
CA SER A 30 6.55 7.97 2.85
C SER A 30 6.29 8.68 1.54
N PRO A 31 6.38 10.02 1.49
CA PRO A 31 6.08 10.74 0.25
C PRO A 31 7.00 10.34 -0.90
N ALA A 32 8.27 10.12 -0.61
CA ALA A 32 9.24 9.76 -1.66
C ALA A 32 8.85 8.43 -2.32
N HIS A 33 8.53 7.42 -1.53
CA HIS A 33 8.16 6.10 -2.06
C HIS A 33 6.82 6.15 -2.80
N LEU A 34 5.83 6.80 -2.21
CA LEU A 34 4.49 6.85 -2.80
C LEU A 34 4.50 7.64 -4.11
N ARG A 35 5.20 8.77 -4.15
CA ARG A 35 5.30 9.58 -5.36
C ARG A 35 6.05 8.83 -6.45
N ALA A 36 7.14 8.14 -6.12
CA ALA A 36 7.89 7.36 -7.10
C ALA A 36 7.01 6.28 -7.72
N ALA A 37 6.14 5.67 -6.93
CA ALA A 37 5.23 4.63 -7.39
C ALA A 37 3.99 5.18 -8.10
N GLY A 38 3.80 6.51 -8.11
CA GLY A 38 2.65 7.12 -8.77
C GLY A 38 1.39 7.23 -7.92
N PHE A 39 1.48 6.95 -6.62
CA PHE A 39 0.33 7.06 -5.73
C PHE A 39 0.22 8.48 -5.19
N LEU A 40 -0.41 9.34 -5.97
CA LEU A 40 -0.57 10.76 -5.67
C LEU A 40 -1.89 11.01 -4.96
N PRO A 41 -1.99 12.07 -4.12
CA PRO A 41 -3.23 12.36 -3.42
C PRO A 41 -4.42 12.47 -4.36
N GLY A 42 -5.51 11.81 -4.00
CA GLY A 42 -6.74 11.84 -4.78
C GLY A 42 -6.85 10.78 -5.86
N LEU A 43 -5.75 10.13 -6.24
CA LEU A 43 -5.83 9.05 -7.21
C LEU A 43 -6.52 7.83 -6.62
N ARG A 44 -7.26 7.13 -7.45
CA ARG A 44 -7.95 5.92 -7.04
C ARG A 44 -7.07 4.70 -7.27
N TYR A 45 -7.21 3.73 -6.39
CA TYR A 45 -6.50 2.47 -6.50
C TYR A 45 -7.42 1.34 -6.02
N ARG A 46 -7.11 0.12 -6.43
CA ARG A 46 -7.78 -1.06 -5.93
C ARG A 46 -6.81 -1.88 -5.10
N ALA A 47 -7.34 -2.55 -4.10
CA ALA A 47 -6.57 -3.43 -3.24
C ALA A 47 -6.98 -4.87 -3.53
N GLU A 48 -5.98 -5.71 -3.70
CA GLU A 48 -6.16 -7.13 -3.95
C GLU A 48 -5.66 -7.89 -2.74
N TYR A 49 -6.52 -8.64 -2.09
CA TYR A 49 -6.21 -9.38 -0.88
C TYR A 49 -6.02 -10.84 -1.23
N LEU A 50 -4.83 -11.38 -0.98
CA LEU A 50 -4.47 -12.74 -1.38
C LEU A 50 -4.09 -13.57 -0.15
N PRO A 51 -5.09 -14.07 0.60
CA PRO A 51 -4.81 -14.81 1.85
C PRO A 51 -3.97 -16.07 1.62
N GLY A 52 -4.17 -16.73 0.49
CA GLY A 52 -3.45 -17.98 0.22
C GLY A 52 -1.95 -17.83 0.15
N ILE A 53 -1.46 -16.63 -0.15
CA ILE A 53 -0.02 -16.37 -0.24
C ILE A 53 0.42 -15.26 0.70
N GLY A 54 -0.47 -14.78 1.57
CA GLY A 54 -0.11 -13.78 2.58
C GLY A 54 0.31 -12.45 2.00
N LEU A 55 -0.42 -11.96 1.01
CA LEU A 55 -0.02 -10.79 0.25
C LEU A 55 -1.20 -9.87 0.00
N ILE A 56 -0.96 -8.55 0.08
CA ILE A 56 -1.90 -7.53 -0.38
C ILE A 56 -1.19 -6.74 -1.47
N ALA A 57 -1.84 -6.59 -2.61
CA ALA A 57 -1.30 -5.80 -3.71
C ALA A 57 -2.21 -4.60 -3.96
N LEU A 58 -1.60 -3.43 -4.12
CA LEU A 58 -2.32 -2.19 -4.43
C LEU A 58 -1.97 -1.80 -5.87
N HIS A 59 -2.99 -1.46 -6.65
CA HIS A 59 -2.81 -1.09 -8.05
C HIS A 59 -3.51 0.22 -8.34
N ILE A 60 -2.82 1.15 -8.98
CA ILE A 60 -3.48 2.37 -9.45
C ILE A 60 -4.57 1.97 -10.44
N ASP A 61 -5.77 2.45 -10.21
CA ASP A 61 -6.92 2.14 -11.06
C ASP A 61 -7.88 3.34 -11.04
N PRO A 62 -7.66 4.33 -11.90
CA PRO A 62 -8.48 5.55 -11.86
C PRO A 62 -9.94 5.33 -12.19
N VAL A 63 -10.26 4.24 -12.90
CA VAL A 63 -11.61 4.00 -13.38
C VAL A 63 -12.40 3.14 -12.41
N HIS A 64 -11.83 2.04 -11.93
CA HIS A 64 -12.55 1.08 -11.10
C HIS A 64 -12.07 1.01 -9.65
N GLY A 65 -11.06 1.78 -9.29
CA GLY A 65 -10.53 1.76 -7.93
C GLY A 65 -11.56 2.26 -6.93
N THR A 66 -11.74 1.51 -5.84
CA THR A 66 -12.66 1.87 -4.78
C THR A 66 -11.98 2.58 -3.62
N ASN A 67 -10.66 2.58 -3.59
CA ASN A 67 -9.89 3.27 -2.57
C ASN A 67 -9.31 4.55 -3.17
N LYS A 68 -9.03 5.51 -2.32
CA LYS A 68 -8.45 6.77 -2.76
C LYS A 68 -7.21 7.05 -1.93
N VAL A 69 -6.13 7.51 -2.58
CA VAL A 69 -4.94 7.96 -1.87
C VAL A 69 -5.32 9.20 -1.07
N SER A 70 -5.13 9.13 0.24
CA SER A 70 -5.42 10.23 1.14
C SER A 70 -4.29 11.24 1.12
N LYS A 71 -4.48 12.34 1.84
CA LYS A 71 -3.46 13.35 1.96
C LYS A 71 -3.35 13.82 3.39
N LYS A 72 -2.16 14.25 3.77
CA LYS A 72 -1.97 15.04 4.98
C LYS A 72 -1.26 16.34 4.59
N SER A 73 -1.57 17.39 5.30
CA SER A 73 -0.99 18.70 5.01
C SER A 73 0.31 18.88 5.78
N LYS A 74 1.30 19.47 5.12
CA LYS A 74 2.53 19.90 5.76
C LYS A 74 2.88 21.26 5.15
N GLY A 75 2.57 22.33 5.87
CA GLY A 75 2.63 23.65 5.29
C GLY A 75 1.60 23.76 4.18
N TRP A 76 2.02 24.12 3.01
CA TRP A 76 1.14 24.14 1.83
C TRP A 76 1.25 22.90 0.99
N GLU A 77 2.04 21.92 1.40
CA GLU A 77 2.15 20.67 0.65
C GLU A 77 1.05 19.71 1.06
N SER A 78 0.53 18.98 0.06
CA SER A 78 -0.33 17.83 0.30
C SER A 78 0.50 16.58 0.08
N LEU A 79 0.73 15.83 1.15
CA LEU A 79 1.55 14.62 1.11
C LEU A 79 0.64 13.40 0.97
N PRO A 80 1.01 12.45 0.11
CA PRO A 80 0.19 11.24 -0.05
C PRO A 80 0.25 10.33 1.17
N VAL A 81 -0.87 9.70 1.48
CA VAL A 81 -0.97 8.71 2.54
C VAL A 81 -1.88 7.58 2.06
N ILE A 82 -1.47 6.35 2.30
CA ILE A 82 -2.35 5.20 2.12
C ILE A 82 -2.70 4.67 3.50
N ASP A 83 -3.99 4.62 3.79
CA ASP A 83 -4.52 4.18 5.07
C ASP A 83 -5.56 3.11 4.81
N ILE A 84 -5.25 1.88 5.18
CA ILE A 84 -6.15 0.75 5.04
C ILE A 84 -6.38 0.16 6.41
N ASN A 85 -7.63 0.16 6.86
CA ASN A 85 -7.96 -0.41 8.15
C ASN A 85 -9.32 -1.10 8.07
N ASN A 86 -9.35 -2.28 7.51
CA ASN A 86 -10.57 -3.05 7.37
C ASN A 86 -10.33 -4.51 7.77
N LYS A 87 -11.42 -5.27 7.86
CA LYS A 87 -11.37 -6.65 8.31
C LYS A 87 -10.61 -7.57 7.37
N ARG A 88 -10.46 -7.19 6.12
CA ARG A 88 -9.81 -8.06 5.13
C ARG A 88 -8.32 -8.21 5.37
N ILE A 89 -7.70 -7.25 6.05
CA ILE A 89 -6.28 -7.35 6.42
C ILE A 89 -6.07 -8.58 7.29
N ALA A 90 -6.96 -8.80 8.25
CA ALA A 90 -6.84 -9.94 9.16
C ALA A 90 -7.01 -11.28 8.44
N SER A 91 -7.64 -11.31 7.28
CA SER A 91 -7.74 -12.53 6.50
C SER A 91 -6.44 -12.87 5.77
N VAL A 92 -5.55 -11.89 5.62
CA VAL A 92 -4.28 -12.08 4.90
C VAL A 92 -3.14 -12.33 5.88
N PHE A 93 -3.09 -11.55 6.97
CA PHE A 93 -2.00 -11.63 7.95
C PHE A 93 -2.53 -12.18 9.26
N SER A 94 -1.93 -13.28 9.73
CA SER A 94 -2.32 -13.88 10.99
C SER A 94 -1.93 -12.98 12.18
N ASP A 95 -2.47 -13.30 13.35
CA ASP A 95 -2.32 -12.45 14.55
C ASP A 95 -0.86 -12.28 14.99
N ASP A 96 0.00 -13.22 14.64
CA ASP A 96 1.41 -13.14 15.02
C ASP A 96 2.25 -12.30 14.06
N VAL A 97 1.67 -11.83 12.97
CA VAL A 97 2.39 -10.91 12.06
C VAL A 97 2.36 -9.52 12.66
N SER A 98 3.52 -8.98 12.98
CA SER A 98 3.64 -7.63 13.54
C SER A 98 4.37 -6.65 12.64
N GLN A 99 5.00 -7.15 11.59
CA GLN A 99 5.71 -6.31 10.63
C GLN A 99 5.32 -6.69 9.22
N ILE A 100 5.42 -5.73 8.32
CA ILE A 100 5.14 -5.92 6.90
C ILE A 100 6.32 -5.42 6.08
N ASP A 101 6.57 -6.12 4.99
CA ASP A 101 7.54 -5.73 3.99
C ASP A 101 6.77 -5.09 2.84
N VAL A 102 7.02 -3.83 2.58
CA VAL A 102 6.31 -3.05 1.57
C VAL A 102 7.28 -2.76 0.43
N THR A 103 6.95 -3.24 -0.76
CA THR A 103 7.77 -3.04 -1.95
C THR A 103 7.01 -2.20 -2.95
N TYR A 104 7.67 -1.17 -3.46
CA TYR A 104 7.06 -0.19 -4.36
C TYR A 104 7.51 -0.44 -5.80
N TYR A 105 6.55 -0.47 -6.70
CA TYR A 105 6.76 -0.58 -8.13
C TYR A 105 6.00 0.56 -8.83
N LEU A 106 6.29 0.82 -10.07
CA LEU A 106 5.50 1.81 -10.80
C LEU A 106 4.04 1.33 -10.89
N ASN A 107 3.14 2.15 -10.37
CA ASN A 107 1.69 1.91 -10.35
C ASN A 107 1.23 0.76 -9.47
N SER A 108 2.11 0.16 -8.66
CA SER A 108 1.66 -0.87 -7.72
C SER A 108 2.55 -0.95 -6.48
N ILE A 109 1.97 -1.47 -5.41
CA ILE A 109 2.65 -1.67 -4.13
C ILE A 109 2.31 -3.08 -3.67
N VAL A 110 3.32 -3.82 -3.22
CA VAL A 110 3.14 -5.19 -2.73
C VAL A 110 3.47 -5.22 -1.25
N ILE A 111 2.56 -5.76 -0.45
CA ILE A 111 2.68 -5.81 1.01
C ILE A 111 2.65 -7.26 1.46
N LYS A 112 3.70 -7.70 2.14
CA LYS A 112 3.81 -9.07 2.65
C LYS A 112 4.02 -9.03 4.16
N GLY A 113 3.51 -10.04 4.85
CA GLY A 113 3.81 -10.23 6.26
C GLY A 113 5.24 -10.74 6.46
N VAL A 114 5.85 -10.30 7.54
CA VAL A 114 7.19 -10.74 7.89
C VAL A 114 7.15 -11.71 9.06
#